data_d45ba110af1850618729b82c9abf123b
#
_entry.id   d45ba110af1850618729b82c9abf123b
#
_cell.length_a   1.000
_cell.length_b   1.000
_cell.length_c   1.000
_cell.angle_alpha   90.00
_cell.angle_beta   90.00
_cell.angle_gamma   90.00
#
_symmetry.space_group_name_H-M   'P 1'
#
loop_
_entity.id
_entity.type
_entity.pdbx_description
1 polymer ?
#
loop_
_entity_poly.entity_id
_entity_poly.type
_entity_poly.pdbx_seq_one_letter_code
_entity_poly.pdbx_strand_id
1 'polypeptide(L)'
;TQAIREMAETARSVMAPQCGLAPGLIGIVGADLGKRFTRLRDMELRVGALPRYPNGLLGYSFTWSPAGVINEYINDAEVIHNGVRKMVPSLDGIEVINIEGQEFEAFSTSGGLGTMCETYAGKLDTLNYKTIRYPGHAKLMR
;
A
#
# COMPACT_ATOMS: atom_id res chain seq x y z
N THR A 1 13.61 9.05 2.57
CA THR A 1 13.82 9.92 3.74
C THR A 1 14.62 11.15 3.33
N GLN A 2 14.55 12.21 4.12
CA GLN A 2 15.22 13.48 3.82
C GLN A 2 16.74 13.29 3.69
N ALA A 3 17.36 12.49 4.56
CA ALA A 3 18.79 12.19 4.50
C ALA A 3 19.23 11.58 3.14
N ILE A 4 18.40 10.72 2.53
CA ILE A 4 18.70 10.17 1.20
C ILE A 4 18.59 11.25 0.12
N ARG A 5 17.63 12.16 0.22
CA ARG A 5 17.51 13.30 -0.72
C ARG A 5 18.74 14.20 -0.65
N GLU A 6 19.18 14.57 0.55
CA GLU A 6 20.38 15.38 0.78
C GLU A 6 21.66 14.71 0.24
N MET A 7 21.80 13.39 0.46
CA MET A 7 22.91 12.63 -0.12
C MET A 7 22.84 12.55 -1.65
N ALA A 8 21.65 12.49 -2.23
CA ALA A 8 21.46 12.41 -3.68
C ALA A 8 21.82 13.71 -4.41
N GLU A 9 21.70 14.89 -3.76
CA GLU A 9 22.04 16.18 -4.36
C GLU A 9 23.51 16.31 -4.72
N THR A 10 24.40 15.63 -3.98
CA THR A 10 25.85 15.63 -4.21
C THR A 10 26.38 14.37 -4.88
N ALA A 11 25.53 13.36 -5.05
CA ALA A 11 25.91 12.08 -5.63
C ALA A 11 26.08 12.19 -7.16
N ARG A 12 27.08 11.47 -7.70
CA ARG A 12 27.23 11.29 -9.15
C ARG A 12 26.35 10.17 -9.73
N SER A 13 25.65 9.44 -8.87
CA SER A 13 24.80 8.30 -9.24
C SER A 13 23.33 8.67 -9.10
N VAL A 14 22.49 8.12 -9.99
CA VAL A 14 21.03 8.22 -9.88
C VAL A 14 20.55 7.19 -8.86
N MET A 15 19.74 7.63 -7.92
CA MET A 15 19.05 6.75 -6.96
C MET A 15 17.56 6.71 -7.29
N ALA A 16 17.02 5.52 -7.51
CA ALA A 16 15.59 5.28 -7.74
C ALA A 16 15.01 4.44 -6.59
N PRO A 17 14.57 5.06 -5.48
CA PRO A 17 13.95 4.35 -4.38
C PRO A 17 12.52 3.92 -4.73
N GLN A 18 11.94 3.05 -3.89
CA GLN A 18 10.54 2.63 -4.00
C GLN A 18 10.20 1.94 -5.34
N CYS A 19 11.10 1.09 -5.83
CA CYS A 19 10.94 0.33 -7.07
C CYS A 19 10.47 -1.11 -6.83
N GLY A 20 9.70 -1.35 -5.77
CA GLY A 20 9.09 -2.64 -5.46
C GLY A 20 7.69 -2.81 -6.05
N LEU A 21 6.93 -3.78 -5.52
CA LEU A 21 5.52 -3.96 -5.86
C LEU A 21 4.67 -2.86 -5.22
N ALA A 22 4.83 -2.65 -3.91
CA ALA A 22 4.26 -1.58 -3.11
C ALA A 22 5.25 -1.24 -1.95
N PRO A 23 5.86 -0.07 -1.95
CA PRO A 23 5.74 1.04 -2.92
C PRO A 23 6.49 0.76 -4.24
N GLY A 24 5.90 1.20 -5.34
CA GLY A 24 6.50 1.09 -6.68
C GLY A 24 5.47 0.83 -7.77
N LEU A 25 5.39 -0.41 -8.26
CA LEU A 25 4.56 -0.79 -9.42
C LEU A 25 3.09 -0.35 -9.26
N ILE A 26 2.48 -0.59 -8.10
CA ILE A 26 1.07 -0.23 -7.87
C ILE A 26 0.84 1.28 -8.00
N GLY A 27 1.78 2.10 -7.54
CA GLY A 27 1.72 3.55 -7.68
C GLY A 27 1.86 4.00 -9.13
N ILE A 28 2.77 3.37 -9.89
CA ILE A 28 2.96 3.65 -11.32
C ILE A 28 1.70 3.32 -12.10
N VAL A 29 1.14 2.13 -11.89
CA VAL A 29 -0.10 1.67 -12.55
C VAL A 29 -1.28 2.56 -12.16
N GLY A 30 -1.44 2.87 -10.86
CA GLY A 30 -2.50 3.75 -10.39
C GLY A 30 -2.42 5.15 -10.99
N ALA A 31 -1.22 5.72 -11.07
CA ALA A 31 -1.00 7.02 -11.68
C ALA A 31 -1.25 7.01 -13.20
N ASP A 32 -0.86 5.94 -13.91
CA ASP A 32 -1.12 5.81 -15.35
C ASP A 32 -2.62 5.65 -15.65
N LEU A 33 -3.30 4.80 -14.90
CA LEU A 33 -4.75 4.65 -15.02
C LEU A 33 -5.48 5.97 -14.70
N GLY A 34 -5.05 6.68 -13.66
CA GLY A 34 -5.63 7.96 -13.28
C GLY A 34 -5.60 9.01 -14.38
N LYS A 35 -4.56 9.01 -15.23
CA LYS A 35 -4.45 9.93 -16.39
C LYS A 35 -5.52 9.70 -17.46
N ARG A 36 -6.19 8.56 -17.46
CA ARG A 36 -7.24 8.20 -18.44
C ARG A 36 -8.60 8.81 -18.10
N PHE A 37 -8.73 9.41 -16.91
CA PHE A 37 -9.96 10.06 -16.46
C PHE A 37 -9.83 11.57 -16.56
N THR A 38 -10.88 12.24 -17.03
CA THR A 38 -10.96 13.71 -17.07
C THR A 38 -11.08 14.33 -15.68
N ARG A 39 -11.68 13.59 -14.75
CA ARG A 39 -11.78 13.93 -13.33
C ARG A 39 -11.57 12.66 -12.49
N LEU A 40 -10.59 12.70 -11.63
CA LEU A 40 -10.29 11.62 -10.68
C LEU A 40 -10.67 12.10 -9.28
N ARG A 41 -11.62 11.41 -8.65
CA ARG A 41 -12.07 11.68 -7.28
C ARG A 41 -11.43 10.76 -6.27
N ASP A 42 -11.50 9.47 -6.54
CA ASP A 42 -11.04 8.43 -5.63
C ASP A 42 -10.03 7.52 -6.33
N MET A 43 -8.97 7.15 -5.63
CA MET A 43 -8.00 6.15 -6.06
C MET A 43 -7.78 5.14 -4.94
N GLU A 44 -8.17 3.93 -5.17
CA GLU A 44 -8.11 2.84 -4.20
C GLU A 44 -7.22 1.71 -4.72
N LEU A 45 -6.08 1.51 -4.08
CA LEU A 45 -5.07 0.57 -4.49
C LEU A 45 -5.09 -0.68 -3.61
N ARG A 46 -5.06 -1.85 -4.23
CA ARG A 46 -5.11 -3.15 -3.54
C ARG A 46 -3.98 -4.02 -4.06
N VAL A 47 -3.19 -4.58 -3.16
CA VAL A 47 -2.07 -5.45 -3.50
C VAL A 47 -2.10 -6.70 -2.62
N GLY A 48 -1.96 -7.85 -3.23
CA GLY A 48 -1.77 -9.12 -2.56
C GLY A 48 -0.60 -9.89 -3.17
N ALA A 49 0.21 -10.50 -2.32
CA ALA A 49 1.20 -11.49 -2.69
C ALA A 49 0.98 -12.71 -1.79
N LEU A 50 0.21 -13.66 -2.29
CA LEU A 50 -0.32 -14.77 -1.50
C LEU A 50 0.06 -16.11 -2.13
N PRO A 51 0.32 -17.15 -1.33
CA PRO A 51 0.49 -18.49 -1.85
C PRO A 51 -0.84 -18.98 -2.45
N ARG A 52 -0.77 -19.64 -3.60
CA ARG A 52 -1.96 -20.22 -4.24
C ARG A 52 -2.65 -21.26 -3.35
N TYR A 53 -1.87 -21.97 -2.56
CA TYR A 53 -2.34 -22.97 -1.60
C TYR A 53 -1.92 -22.52 -0.20
N PRO A 54 -2.80 -21.80 0.50
CA PRO A 54 -2.48 -21.29 1.83
C PRO A 54 -2.31 -22.44 2.82
N ASN A 55 -1.32 -22.33 3.67
CA ASN A 55 -1.07 -23.26 4.79
C ASN A 55 -0.80 -22.48 6.07
N GLY A 56 -0.90 -23.18 7.20
CA GLY A 56 -0.77 -22.56 8.51
C GLY A 56 -1.91 -21.59 8.86
N LEU A 57 -1.88 -21.09 10.08
CA LEU A 57 -2.95 -20.24 10.63
C LEU A 57 -3.11 -18.90 9.89
N LEU A 58 -2.00 -18.34 9.40
CA LEU A 58 -2.01 -17.03 8.74
C LEU A 58 -2.41 -17.10 7.26
N GLY A 59 -2.37 -18.30 6.64
CA GLY A 59 -2.54 -18.43 5.19
C GLY A 59 -1.53 -17.61 4.38
N TYR A 60 -0.40 -17.25 4.98
CA TYR A 60 0.59 -16.34 4.42
C TYR A 60 2.00 -16.93 4.54
N SER A 61 2.76 -16.81 3.48
CA SER A 61 4.19 -17.18 3.46
C SER A 61 5.04 -15.95 3.21
N PHE A 62 6.05 -15.76 4.04
CA PHE A 62 6.98 -14.65 3.87
C PHE A 62 7.83 -14.89 2.62
N THR A 63 7.62 -14.06 1.60
CA THR A 63 8.40 -14.08 0.36
C THR A 63 9.49 -12.99 0.34
N TRP A 64 9.52 -12.15 1.35
CA TRP A 64 10.47 -11.06 1.56
C TRP A 64 10.72 -10.86 3.05
N SER A 65 11.27 -9.72 3.48
CA SER A 65 11.67 -9.48 4.87
C SER A 65 10.52 -9.62 5.87
N PRO A 66 10.56 -10.59 6.80
CA PRO A 66 9.57 -10.69 7.89
C PRO A 66 9.50 -9.43 8.75
N ALA A 67 10.63 -8.81 9.04
CA ALA A 67 10.69 -7.54 9.77
C ALA A 67 9.99 -6.42 8.99
N GLY A 68 10.10 -6.41 7.66
CA GLY A 68 9.38 -5.47 6.81
C GLY A 68 7.86 -5.64 6.91
N VAL A 69 7.35 -6.87 6.86
CA VAL A 69 5.91 -7.15 7.01
C VAL A 69 5.41 -6.70 8.39
N ILE A 70 6.15 -6.98 9.46
CA ILE A 70 5.79 -6.54 10.80
C ILE A 70 5.75 -5.00 10.85
N ASN A 71 6.75 -4.32 10.30
CA ASN A 71 6.77 -2.86 10.25
C ASN A 71 5.57 -2.27 9.49
N GLU A 72 5.10 -2.92 8.44
CA GLU A 72 3.88 -2.50 7.73
C GLU A 72 2.62 -2.60 8.60
N TYR A 73 2.60 -3.51 9.56
CA TYR A 73 1.44 -3.77 10.42
C TYR A 73 1.42 -2.95 11.71
N ILE A 74 2.59 -2.52 12.22
CA ILE A 74 2.68 -1.74 13.46
C ILE A 74 2.75 -0.23 13.24
N ASN A 75 3.15 0.23 12.04
CA ASN A 75 3.20 1.65 11.73
C ASN A 75 1.89 2.11 11.10
N ASP A 76 1.49 3.35 11.37
CA ASP A 76 0.31 3.95 10.75
C ASP A 76 0.48 4.10 9.24
N ALA A 77 -0.63 3.91 8.52
CA ALA A 77 -0.70 4.09 7.07
C ALA A 77 -1.08 5.54 6.73
N GLU A 78 -0.38 6.13 5.77
CA GLU A 78 -0.76 7.43 5.24
C GLU A 78 -1.82 7.27 4.14
N VAL A 79 -2.86 8.10 4.19
CA VAL A 79 -3.97 8.12 3.23
C VAL A 79 -4.36 9.56 2.91
N ILE A 80 -5.16 9.75 1.84
CA ILE A 80 -5.94 10.99 1.64
C ILE A 80 -7.39 10.67 1.97
N HIS A 81 -8.00 11.50 2.80
CA HIS A 81 -9.41 11.44 3.14
C HIS A 81 -10.01 12.84 3.11
N ASN A 82 -11.07 13.05 2.33
CA ASN A 82 -11.66 14.36 2.07
C ASN A 82 -10.63 15.41 1.59
N GLY A 83 -9.74 15.00 0.71
CA GLY A 83 -8.70 15.86 0.13
C GLY A 83 -7.48 16.12 1.01
N VAL A 84 -7.48 15.64 2.27
CA VAL A 84 -6.44 15.93 3.25
C VAL A 84 -5.63 14.67 3.59
N ARG A 85 -4.32 14.83 3.71
CA ARG A 85 -3.43 13.76 4.18
C ARG A 85 -3.73 13.43 5.65
N LYS A 86 -3.84 12.14 5.94
CA LYS A 86 -4.18 11.63 7.28
C LYS A 86 -3.44 10.33 7.55
N MET A 87 -3.07 10.12 8.81
CA MET A 87 -2.58 8.81 9.28
C MET A 87 -3.77 7.99 9.80
N VAL A 88 -3.79 6.71 9.47
CA VAL A 88 -4.79 5.74 9.94
C VAL A 88 -4.07 4.52 10.49
N PRO A 89 -4.60 3.85 11.51
CA PRO A 89 -3.99 2.65 12.06
C PRO A 89 -3.88 1.55 11.00
N SER A 90 -2.76 0.84 10.97
CA SER A 90 -2.64 -0.39 10.21
C SER A 90 -3.53 -1.48 10.79
N LEU A 91 -3.85 -2.50 9.99
CA LEU A 91 -4.83 -3.56 10.28
C LEU A 91 -6.29 -3.07 10.40
N ASP A 92 -6.55 -1.80 10.17
CA ASP A 92 -7.88 -1.19 10.20
C ASP A 92 -8.53 -1.07 8.82
N GLY A 93 -9.83 -0.69 8.81
CA GLY A 93 -10.59 -0.52 7.57
C GLY A 93 -10.76 -1.82 6.78
N ILE A 94 -10.94 -2.95 7.48
CA ILE A 94 -11.08 -4.27 6.84
C ILE A 94 -12.29 -4.24 5.89
N GLU A 95 -12.06 -4.69 4.66
CA GLU A 95 -13.08 -4.94 3.65
C GLU A 95 -12.96 -6.37 3.13
N VAL A 96 -14.08 -6.94 2.73
CA VAL A 96 -14.13 -8.24 2.04
C VAL A 96 -14.13 -7.97 0.54
N ILE A 97 -13.24 -8.61 -0.18
CA ILE A 97 -13.15 -8.54 -1.64
C ILE A 97 -13.26 -9.93 -2.24
N ASN A 98 -13.90 -10.03 -3.40
CA ASN A 98 -13.98 -11.29 -4.15
C ASN A 98 -13.17 -11.15 -5.45
N ILE A 99 -12.24 -12.06 -5.67
CA ILE A 99 -11.44 -12.12 -6.89
C ILE A 99 -11.63 -13.51 -7.48
N GLU A 100 -12.23 -13.59 -8.65
CA GLU A 100 -12.48 -14.85 -9.38
C GLU A 100 -13.19 -15.92 -8.55
N GLY A 101 -14.14 -15.51 -7.70
CA GLY A 101 -14.92 -16.41 -6.84
C GLY A 101 -14.24 -16.78 -5.50
N GLN A 102 -13.00 -16.34 -5.28
CA GLN A 102 -12.31 -16.50 -4.01
C GLN A 102 -12.45 -15.25 -3.15
N GLU A 103 -12.86 -15.44 -1.91
CA GLU A 103 -12.96 -14.37 -0.92
C GLU A 103 -11.59 -14.09 -0.30
N PHE A 104 -11.33 -12.80 -0.12
CA PHE A 104 -10.15 -12.26 0.57
C PHE A 104 -10.58 -11.13 1.50
N GLU A 105 -9.72 -10.78 2.43
CA GLU A 105 -9.82 -9.53 3.19
C GLU A 105 -8.73 -8.54 2.73
N ALA A 106 -9.03 -7.25 2.80
CA ALA A 106 -8.05 -6.20 2.58
C ALA A 106 -8.13 -5.17 3.70
N PHE A 107 -6.98 -4.69 4.16
CA PHE A 107 -6.87 -3.76 5.27
C PHE A 107 -5.68 -2.83 5.08
N SER A 108 -5.71 -1.69 5.78
CA SER A 108 -4.66 -0.69 5.72
C SER A 108 -3.33 -1.24 6.23
N THR A 109 -2.24 -0.97 5.51
CA THR A 109 -0.87 -1.20 5.96
C THR A 109 0.01 -0.03 5.55
N SER A 110 1.06 0.24 6.32
CA SER A 110 1.94 1.37 6.08
C SER A 110 2.82 1.20 4.84
N GLY A 111 3.30 2.31 4.29
CA GLY A 111 4.36 2.36 3.29
C GLY A 111 3.94 2.12 1.83
N GLY A 112 2.81 1.45 1.57
CA GLY A 112 2.43 1.01 0.23
C GLY A 112 2.24 2.12 -0.80
N LEU A 113 1.81 3.31 -0.39
CA LEU A 113 1.59 4.47 -1.27
C LEU A 113 2.88 5.23 -1.62
N GLY A 114 3.97 5.02 -0.88
CA GLY A 114 5.19 5.78 -1.10
C GLY A 114 4.96 7.30 -1.02
N THR A 115 5.27 8.01 -2.09
CA THR A 115 5.10 9.49 -2.18
C THR A 115 3.76 9.91 -2.79
N MET A 116 2.83 9.00 -3.04
CA MET A 116 1.57 9.33 -3.72
C MET A 116 0.71 10.31 -2.91
N CYS A 117 0.68 10.20 -1.58
CA CYS A 117 -0.05 11.15 -0.75
C CYS A 117 0.48 12.58 -0.87
N GLU A 118 1.79 12.77 -1.01
CA GLU A 118 2.38 14.08 -1.31
C GLU A 118 1.93 14.61 -2.68
N THR A 119 1.92 13.74 -3.69
CA THR A 119 1.61 14.09 -5.09
C THR A 119 0.16 14.46 -5.29
N TYR A 120 -0.75 13.77 -4.59
CA TYR A 120 -2.20 13.85 -4.82
C TYR A 120 -2.97 14.61 -3.73
N ALA A 121 -2.33 15.10 -2.68
CA ALA A 121 -2.98 15.94 -1.67
C ALA A 121 -3.67 17.16 -2.33
N GLY A 122 -4.93 17.40 -1.97
CA GLY A 122 -5.76 18.46 -2.56
C GLY A 122 -6.23 18.21 -3.99
N LYS A 123 -5.87 17.08 -4.62
CA LYS A 123 -6.28 16.71 -5.99
C LYS A 123 -7.28 15.58 -6.03
N LEU A 124 -7.30 14.74 -5.00
CA LEU A 124 -8.22 13.61 -4.83
C LEU A 124 -8.97 13.78 -3.52
N ASP A 125 -10.20 13.34 -3.48
CA ASP A 125 -10.97 13.22 -2.24
C ASP A 125 -10.46 12.03 -1.43
N THR A 126 -10.21 10.90 -2.10
CA THR A 126 -9.74 9.67 -1.45
C THR A 126 -8.52 9.10 -2.17
N LEU A 127 -7.49 8.77 -1.39
CA LEU A 127 -6.40 7.89 -1.83
C LEU A 127 -6.07 6.93 -0.68
N ASN A 128 -6.20 5.65 -0.92
CA ASN A 128 -5.83 4.65 0.06
C ASN A 128 -5.18 3.42 -0.59
N TYR A 129 -4.42 2.72 0.24
CA TYR A 129 -3.79 1.45 -0.08
C TYR A 129 -4.17 0.41 0.96
N LYS A 130 -4.54 -0.78 0.51
CA LYS A 130 -4.77 -1.92 1.39
C LYS A 130 -4.06 -3.16 0.88
N THR A 131 -3.56 -3.92 1.84
CA THR A 131 -2.94 -5.22 1.60
C THR A 131 -4.00 -6.30 1.61
N ILE A 132 -3.99 -7.16 0.58
CA ILE A 132 -4.90 -8.31 0.46
C ILE A 132 -4.33 -9.50 1.20
N ARG A 133 -5.16 -10.18 1.98
CA ARG A 133 -4.83 -11.43 2.70
C ARG A 133 -6.00 -12.41 2.65
N TYR A 134 -5.76 -13.66 3.01
CA TYR A 134 -6.83 -14.62 3.24
C TYR A 134 -7.64 -14.23 4.47
N PRO A 135 -8.96 -14.56 4.51
CA PRO A 135 -9.85 -14.15 5.59
C PRO A 135 -9.35 -14.58 6.97
N GLY A 136 -9.41 -13.67 7.93
CA GLY A 136 -9.01 -13.91 9.33
C GLY A 136 -7.57 -13.53 9.66
N HIS A 137 -6.74 -13.19 8.67
CA HIS A 137 -5.34 -12.81 8.89
C HIS A 137 -5.21 -11.56 9.78
N ALA A 138 -5.96 -10.51 9.50
CA ALA A 138 -5.91 -9.27 10.29
C ALA A 138 -6.28 -9.52 11.77
N LYS A 139 -7.26 -10.39 12.01
CA LYS A 139 -7.67 -10.76 13.38
C LYS A 139 -6.57 -11.48 14.15
N LEU A 140 -5.77 -12.29 13.47
CA LEU A 140 -4.65 -13.02 14.09
C LEU A 140 -3.43 -12.14 14.35
N MET A 141 -3.30 -11.04 13.61
CA MET A 141 -2.16 -10.13 13.68
C MET A 141 -2.38 -8.93 14.64
N ARG A 142 -3.61 -8.71 15.11
CA ARG A 142 -3.97 -7.74 16.16
C ARG A 142 -3.64 -8.28 17.54
#